data_1721240642d30dfcda9df797a0999542
#
_entry.id   1721240642d30dfcda9df797a0999542
#
_cell.length_a   1.000
_cell.length_b   1.000
_cell.length_c   1.000
_cell.angle_alpha   90.00
_cell.angle_beta   90.00
_cell.angle_gamma   90.00
#
_symmetry.space_group_name_H-M   'P 1'
#
loop_
_entity.id
_entity.type
_entity.pdbx_description
1 polymer ?
#
loop_
_entity_poly.entity_id
_entity_poly.type
_entity_poly.pdbx_seq_one_letter_code
_entity_poly.pdbx_strand_id
1 'polypeptide(L)'
;MNGETEAAHSAAERFIRLHPRHPNIDYAYFMKGLSSYTRDAGLLVRVTNTDLSSRDVSGAKLAFSELTEFLTRFPDSQYAAYAKQRLIYLRNLVASNELAAADYYVTRKAYVAAIRRASYVLENIPNSNQNHRALQILKTSYEELGYTDLVEDTEKLIALNPPPPNSGKTNGSFLQNVPLPNSLPLIIGGTILSGATN
;
A
#
# COMPACT_ATOMS: atom_id res chain seq x y z
N MET A 1 -7.97 -17.98 10.58
CA MET A 1 -7.51 -17.22 9.39
C MET A 1 -6.31 -16.32 9.69
N ASN A 2 -6.25 -15.56 10.81
CA ASN A 2 -5.04 -14.76 11.11
C ASN A 2 -3.80 -15.63 11.37
N GLY A 3 -3.94 -16.77 12.02
CA GLY A 3 -2.82 -17.68 12.26
C GLY A 3 -2.19 -18.27 11.01
N GLU A 4 -2.94 -18.45 9.95
CA GLU A 4 -2.42 -19.01 8.69
C GLU A 4 -1.54 -18.00 7.93
N THR A 5 -1.92 -16.73 7.93
CA THR A 5 -1.12 -15.67 7.25
C THR A 5 0.16 -15.38 8.01
N GLU A 6 0.13 -15.40 9.34
CA GLU A 6 1.32 -15.23 10.17
C GLU A 6 2.26 -16.44 10.08
N ALA A 7 1.69 -17.65 10.02
CA ALA A 7 2.47 -18.86 9.76
C ALA A 7 3.12 -18.82 8.35
N ALA A 8 2.41 -18.36 7.35
CA ALA A 8 2.95 -18.21 5.98
C ALA A 8 4.09 -17.18 5.93
N HIS A 9 3.96 -16.04 6.61
CA HIS A 9 5.02 -15.03 6.71
C HIS A 9 6.27 -15.62 7.39
N SER A 10 6.09 -16.24 8.56
CA SER A 10 7.18 -16.87 9.33
C SER A 10 7.86 -18.00 8.55
N ALA A 11 7.08 -18.81 7.81
CA ALA A 11 7.63 -19.87 6.96
C ALA A 11 8.47 -19.29 5.79
N ALA A 12 7.99 -18.23 5.17
CA ALA A 12 8.71 -17.54 4.11
C ALA A 12 10.05 -16.94 4.62
N GLU A 13 10.03 -16.25 5.76
CA GLU A 13 11.25 -15.73 6.40
C GLU A 13 12.25 -16.85 6.76
N ARG A 14 11.75 -17.93 7.33
CA ARG A 14 12.59 -19.09 7.65
C ARG A 14 13.20 -19.70 6.40
N PHE A 15 12.42 -19.83 5.31
CA PHE A 15 12.92 -20.35 4.04
C PHE A 15 14.03 -19.45 3.45
N ILE A 16 13.80 -18.14 3.42
CA ILE A 16 14.78 -17.15 2.93
C ILE A 16 16.11 -17.27 3.70
N ARG A 17 16.03 -17.43 5.02
CA ARG A 17 17.22 -17.54 5.87
C ARG A 17 17.96 -18.85 5.68
N LEU A 18 17.25 -19.98 5.53
CA LEU A 18 17.85 -21.31 5.44
C LEU A 18 18.32 -21.67 4.02
N HIS A 19 17.64 -21.13 3.00
CA HIS A 19 17.86 -21.49 1.60
C HIS A 19 18.04 -20.26 0.69
N PRO A 20 18.99 -19.34 0.97
CA PRO A 20 19.11 -18.05 0.27
C PRO A 20 19.48 -18.16 -1.22
N ARG A 21 19.95 -19.31 -1.67
CA ARG A 21 20.33 -19.58 -3.07
C ARG A 21 19.38 -20.57 -3.78
N HIS A 22 18.22 -20.83 -3.18
CA HIS A 22 17.26 -21.74 -3.79
C HIS A 22 16.69 -21.16 -5.10
N PRO A 23 16.48 -21.96 -6.17
CA PRO A 23 15.92 -21.47 -7.44
C PRO A 23 14.59 -20.70 -7.31
N ASN A 24 13.73 -21.07 -6.36
CA ASN A 24 12.43 -20.42 -6.11
C ASN A 24 12.49 -19.45 -4.92
N ILE A 25 13.62 -18.84 -4.67
CA ILE A 25 13.77 -17.89 -3.55
C ILE A 25 12.90 -16.64 -3.75
N ASP A 26 12.68 -16.24 -5.01
CA ASP A 26 11.81 -15.15 -5.40
C ASP A 26 10.37 -15.36 -4.93
N TYR A 27 9.88 -16.61 -5.01
CA TYR A 27 8.55 -16.95 -4.46
C TYR A 27 8.45 -16.74 -2.95
N ALA A 28 9.49 -17.07 -2.20
CA ALA A 28 9.50 -16.87 -0.75
C ALA A 28 9.45 -15.37 -0.39
N TYR A 29 10.21 -14.52 -1.09
CA TYR A 29 10.14 -13.06 -0.92
C TYR A 29 8.77 -12.50 -1.31
N PHE A 30 8.18 -12.97 -2.40
CA PHE A 30 6.84 -12.58 -2.82
C PHE A 30 5.79 -12.98 -1.78
N MET A 31 5.82 -14.23 -1.27
CA MET A 31 4.89 -14.71 -0.25
C MET A 31 5.03 -13.99 1.08
N LYS A 32 6.24 -13.61 1.47
CA LYS A 32 6.50 -12.79 2.65
C LYS A 32 5.70 -11.49 2.56
N GLY A 33 5.86 -10.71 1.50
CA GLY A 33 5.16 -9.43 1.33
C GLY A 33 3.64 -9.58 1.17
N LEU A 34 3.17 -10.64 0.50
CA LEU A 34 1.74 -10.90 0.35
C LEU A 34 1.07 -11.26 1.68
N SER A 35 1.75 -12.04 2.52
CA SER A 35 1.24 -12.46 3.83
C SER A 35 1.09 -11.31 4.80
N SER A 36 2.02 -10.35 4.79
CA SER A 36 1.95 -9.15 5.63
C SER A 36 0.71 -8.31 5.35
N TYR A 37 0.30 -8.20 4.09
CA TYR A 37 -0.93 -7.50 3.72
C TYR A 37 -2.19 -8.27 4.15
N THR A 38 -2.25 -9.57 3.90
CA THR A 38 -3.45 -10.39 4.13
C THR A 38 -3.78 -10.52 5.62
N ARG A 39 -2.79 -10.39 6.49
CA ARG A 39 -2.97 -10.41 7.95
C ARG A 39 -3.99 -9.38 8.42
N ASP A 40 -3.94 -8.15 7.89
CA ASP A 40 -4.81 -7.06 8.34
C ASP A 40 -6.10 -6.95 7.49
N ALA A 41 -6.03 -7.33 6.22
CA ALA A 41 -7.17 -7.26 5.29
C ALA A 41 -8.21 -8.38 5.52
N GLY A 42 -7.79 -9.54 5.97
CA GLY A 42 -8.63 -10.76 5.99
C GLY A 42 -9.82 -10.72 6.95
N LEU A 43 -9.75 -9.95 8.04
CA LEU A 43 -10.82 -9.87 9.05
C LEU A 43 -11.96 -8.90 8.68
N LEU A 44 -11.71 -7.93 7.82
CA LEU A 44 -12.52 -6.71 7.78
C LEU A 44 -13.23 -6.46 6.46
N VAL A 45 -12.72 -6.95 5.35
CA VAL A 45 -13.39 -6.88 4.03
C VAL A 45 -14.71 -7.65 4.05
N ARG A 46 -14.82 -8.60 4.96
CA ARG A 46 -15.98 -9.51 5.04
C ARG A 46 -17.14 -8.99 5.89
N VAL A 47 -16.91 -8.02 6.77
CA VAL A 47 -17.90 -7.67 7.83
C VAL A 47 -18.42 -6.23 7.73
N THR A 48 -17.68 -5.29 7.16
CA THR A 48 -18.12 -3.90 7.13
C THR A 48 -17.75 -3.20 5.83
N ASN A 49 -18.73 -2.47 5.27
CA ASN A 49 -18.54 -1.49 4.20
C ASN A 49 -17.81 -0.22 4.71
N THR A 50 -16.88 -0.39 5.63
CA THR A 50 -16.20 0.72 6.33
C THR A 50 -14.96 1.12 5.55
N ASP A 51 -14.73 2.42 5.46
CA ASP A 51 -13.57 3.02 4.80
C ASP A 51 -12.26 2.51 5.44
N LEU A 52 -11.46 1.77 4.66
CA LEU A 52 -10.18 1.20 5.09
C LEU A 52 -9.15 2.28 5.42
N SER A 53 -9.35 3.53 4.96
CA SER A 53 -8.41 4.64 5.17
C SER A 53 -8.33 5.09 6.63
N SER A 54 -9.38 4.84 7.43
CA SER A 54 -9.43 5.24 8.85
C SER A 54 -8.82 4.23 9.82
N ARG A 55 -8.27 3.11 9.33
CA ARG A 55 -7.78 1.99 10.14
C ARG A 55 -6.26 1.93 10.24
N ASP A 56 -5.78 1.03 11.11
CA ASP A 56 -4.36 0.70 11.18
C ASP A 56 -3.89 0.11 9.85
N VAL A 57 -2.91 0.77 9.25
CA VAL A 57 -2.27 0.38 7.98
C VAL A 57 -0.84 -0.12 8.19
N SER A 58 -0.48 -0.54 9.40
CA SER A 58 0.86 -1.04 9.71
C SER A 58 1.24 -2.24 8.85
N GLY A 59 0.33 -3.20 8.68
CA GLY A 59 0.51 -4.33 7.78
C GLY A 59 0.63 -3.92 6.31
N ALA A 60 -0.12 -2.90 5.88
CA ALA A 60 0.01 -2.38 4.52
C ALA A 60 1.38 -1.70 4.28
N LYS A 61 1.91 -0.98 5.27
CA LYS A 61 3.25 -0.37 5.22
C LYS A 61 4.35 -1.44 5.18
N LEU A 62 4.22 -2.48 6.00
CA LEU A 62 5.15 -3.61 6.00
C LEU A 62 5.12 -4.35 4.66
N ALA A 63 3.94 -4.71 4.16
CA ALA A 63 3.77 -5.36 2.86
C ALA A 63 4.33 -4.52 1.72
N PHE A 64 4.15 -3.20 1.76
CA PHE A 64 4.73 -2.29 0.77
C PHE A 64 6.26 -2.36 0.77
N SER A 65 6.89 -2.33 1.95
CA SER A 65 8.34 -2.47 2.08
C SER A 65 8.85 -3.80 1.57
N GLU A 66 8.22 -4.91 1.96
CA GLU A 66 8.63 -6.28 1.59
C GLU A 66 8.43 -6.56 0.10
N LEU A 67 7.31 -6.10 -0.50
CA LEU A 67 7.10 -6.24 -1.94
C LEU A 67 8.04 -5.33 -2.75
N THR A 68 8.44 -4.19 -2.21
CA THR A 68 9.47 -3.33 -2.82
C THR A 68 10.83 -4.03 -2.79
N GLU A 69 11.21 -4.64 -1.67
CA GLU A 69 12.41 -5.46 -1.57
C GLU A 69 12.39 -6.61 -2.59
N PHE A 70 11.25 -7.31 -2.70
CA PHE A 70 11.08 -8.38 -3.68
C PHE A 70 11.33 -7.89 -5.11
N LEU A 71 10.70 -6.79 -5.54
CA LEU A 71 10.85 -6.27 -6.90
C LEU A 71 12.27 -5.74 -7.19
N THR A 72 12.95 -5.23 -6.17
CA THR A 72 14.34 -4.78 -6.31
C THR A 72 15.28 -5.95 -6.50
N ARG A 73 15.05 -7.06 -5.82
CA ARG A 73 15.90 -8.27 -5.92
C ARG A 73 15.57 -9.15 -7.12
N PHE A 74 14.29 -9.22 -7.50
CA PHE A 74 13.79 -10.15 -8.51
C PHE A 74 12.89 -9.44 -9.53
N PRO A 75 13.40 -8.46 -10.28
CA PRO A 75 12.60 -7.66 -11.21
C PRO A 75 11.97 -8.50 -12.34
N ASP A 76 12.61 -9.60 -12.71
CA ASP A 76 12.20 -10.51 -13.80
C ASP A 76 11.44 -11.75 -13.31
N SER A 77 11.09 -11.82 -12.02
CA SER A 77 10.28 -12.91 -11.48
C SER A 77 8.89 -12.94 -12.14
N GLN A 78 8.36 -14.14 -12.35
CA GLN A 78 6.99 -14.33 -12.83
C GLN A 78 5.92 -13.65 -11.94
N TYR A 79 6.23 -13.39 -10.67
CA TYR A 79 5.38 -12.71 -9.70
C TYR A 79 5.51 -11.18 -9.75
N ALA A 80 6.47 -10.63 -10.50
CA ALA A 80 6.78 -9.20 -10.49
C ALA A 80 5.62 -8.33 -10.97
N ALA A 81 4.89 -8.76 -12.01
CA ALA A 81 3.72 -8.02 -12.51
C ALA A 81 2.62 -7.91 -11.44
N TYR A 82 2.35 -9.00 -10.74
CA TYR A 82 1.37 -9.02 -9.65
C TYR A 82 1.80 -8.15 -8.47
N ALA A 83 3.07 -8.25 -8.06
CA ALA A 83 3.62 -7.44 -6.98
C ALA A 83 3.56 -5.93 -7.28
N LYS A 84 3.84 -5.51 -8.53
CA LYS A 84 3.71 -4.12 -8.98
C LYS A 84 2.27 -3.60 -8.82
N GLN A 85 1.28 -4.39 -9.21
CA GLN A 85 -0.14 -4.02 -9.03
C GLN A 85 -0.51 -3.89 -7.54
N ARG A 86 -0.02 -4.80 -6.70
CA ARG A 86 -0.22 -4.72 -5.25
C ARG A 86 0.44 -3.49 -4.65
N LEU A 87 1.64 -3.14 -5.08
CA LEU A 87 2.32 -1.93 -4.60
C LEU A 87 1.54 -0.65 -4.95
N ILE A 88 0.95 -0.56 -6.14
CA ILE A 88 0.10 0.59 -6.51
C ILE A 88 -1.08 0.71 -5.54
N TYR A 89 -1.74 -0.40 -5.23
CA TYR A 89 -2.85 -0.42 -4.28
C TYR A 89 -2.41 -0.02 -2.87
N LEU A 90 -1.36 -0.65 -2.35
CA LEU A 90 -0.84 -0.38 -1.01
C LEU A 90 -0.40 1.07 -0.84
N ARG A 91 0.27 1.62 -1.85
CA ARG A 91 0.65 3.03 -1.90
C ARG A 91 -0.55 3.95 -1.74
N ASN A 92 -1.60 3.72 -2.53
CA ASN A 92 -2.81 4.53 -2.47
C ASN A 92 -3.56 4.37 -1.14
N LEU A 93 -3.57 3.17 -0.56
CA LEU A 93 -4.17 2.90 0.74
C LEU A 93 -3.45 3.66 1.86
N VAL A 94 -2.11 3.60 1.90
CA VAL A 94 -1.31 4.32 2.90
C VAL A 94 -1.49 5.84 2.75
N ALA A 95 -1.47 6.36 1.52
CA ALA A 95 -1.71 7.78 1.26
C ALA A 95 -3.11 8.21 1.73
N SER A 96 -4.14 7.42 1.43
CA SER A 96 -5.52 7.70 1.86
C SER A 96 -5.66 7.72 3.39
N ASN A 97 -4.97 6.82 4.10
CA ASN A 97 -4.96 6.79 5.57
C ASN A 97 -4.30 8.04 6.16
N GLU A 98 -3.15 8.48 5.62
CA GLU A 98 -2.49 9.70 6.08
C GLU A 98 -3.36 10.93 5.85
N LEU A 99 -4.08 11.01 4.71
CA LEU A 99 -4.98 12.12 4.43
C LEU A 99 -6.29 12.08 5.24
N ALA A 100 -6.78 10.91 5.62
CA ALA A 100 -7.90 10.81 6.55
C ALA A 100 -7.53 11.42 7.92
N ALA A 101 -6.29 11.17 8.39
CA ALA A 101 -5.78 11.85 9.59
C ALA A 101 -5.61 13.36 9.37
N ALA A 102 -5.17 13.79 8.18
CA ALA A 102 -5.06 15.22 7.85
C ALA A 102 -6.41 15.92 7.88
N ASP A 103 -7.47 15.33 7.29
CA ASP A 103 -8.84 15.86 7.33
C ASP A 103 -9.37 16.00 8.76
N TYR A 104 -9.08 15.00 9.61
CA TYR A 104 -9.42 15.09 11.03
C TYR A 104 -8.76 16.31 11.69
N TYR A 105 -7.48 16.58 11.39
CA TYR A 105 -6.79 17.76 11.91
C TYR A 105 -7.35 19.06 11.35
N VAL A 106 -7.73 19.13 10.06
CA VAL A 106 -8.43 20.29 9.48
C VAL A 106 -9.73 20.57 10.23
N THR A 107 -10.55 19.53 10.46
CA THR A 107 -11.81 19.66 11.21
C THR A 107 -11.58 20.19 12.63
N ARG A 108 -10.44 19.88 13.24
CA ARG A 108 -10.04 20.37 14.57
C ARG A 108 -9.30 21.71 14.53
N LYS A 109 -9.20 22.34 13.35
CA LYS A 109 -8.40 23.57 13.14
C LYS A 109 -6.93 23.46 13.53
N ALA A 110 -6.40 22.23 13.57
CA ALA A 110 -5.00 21.93 13.83
C ALA A 110 -4.20 21.93 12.51
N TYR A 111 -4.23 23.06 11.80
CA TYR A 111 -3.73 23.18 10.42
C TYR A 111 -2.27 22.78 10.25
N VAL A 112 -1.41 23.10 11.22
CA VAL A 112 0.01 22.68 11.17
C VAL A 112 0.17 21.16 11.18
N ALA A 113 -0.68 20.44 11.92
CA ALA A 113 -0.69 18.98 11.90
C ALA A 113 -1.23 18.42 10.59
N ALA A 114 -2.26 19.04 10.01
CA ALA A 114 -2.79 18.70 8.69
C ALA A 114 -1.73 18.87 7.60
N ILE A 115 -1.00 20.00 7.60
CA ILE A 115 0.09 20.28 6.67
C ILE A 115 1.15 19.17 6.74
N ARG A 116 1.60 18.78 7.95
CA ARG A 116 2.60 17.71 8.10
C ARG A 116 2.17 16.38 7.49
N ARG A 117 0.89 16.01 7.65
CA ARG A 117 0.34 14.77 7.08
C ARG A 117 0.25 14.86 5.56
N ALA A 118 -0.27 15.96 5.03
CA ALA A 118 -0.39 16.15 3.59
C ALA A 118 0.97 16.23 2.88
N SER A 119 1.93 16.99 3.46
CA SER A 119 3.31 17.05 2.96
C SER A 119 3.99 15.68 2.96
N TYR A 120 3.80 14.90 4.05
CA TYR A 120 4.33 13.53 4.12
C TYR A 120 3.88 12.67 2.93
N VAL A 121 2.61 12.78 2.50
CA VAL A 121 2.11 12.04 1.34
C VAL A 121 2.82 12.46 0.06
N LEU A 122 3.00 13.76 -0.17
CA LEU A 122 3.64 14.27 -1.38
C LEU A 122 5.14 13.91 -1.45
N GLU A 123 5.83 13.94 -0.33
CA GLU A 123 7.27 13.70 -0.22
C GLU A 123 7.63 12.21 -0.22
N ASN A 124 6.86 11.39 0.52
CA ASN A 124 7.23 10.01 0.79
C ASN A 124 6.38 8.98 0.03
N ILE A 125 5.25 9.39 -0.54
CA ILE A 125 4.33 8.53 -1.28
C ILE A 125 4.05 9.11 -2.69
N PRO A 126 5.09 9.36 -3.49
CA PRO A 126 4.93 9.99 -4.80
C PRO A 126 4.09 9.13 -5.75
N ASN A 127 3.47 9.77 -6.73
CA ASN A 127 2.61 9.12 -7.73
C ASN A 127 1.39 8.38 -7.14
N SER A 128 0.96 8.77 -5.95
CA SER A 128 -0.32 8.33 -5.40
C SER A 128 -1.48 9.01 -6.13
N ASN A 129 -2.61 8.30 -6.25
CA ASN A 129 -3.86 8.91 -6.73
C ASN A 129 -4.45 9.91 -5.71
N GLN A 130 -3.84 10.06 -4.55
CA GLN A 130 -4.23 10.98 -3.49
C GLN A 130 -3.48 12.32 -3.53
N ASN A 131 -2.51 12.50 -4.44
CA ASN A 131 -1.69 13.72 -4.49
C ASN A 131 -2.52 15.00 -4.66
N HIS A 132 -3.53 14.96 -5.53
CA HIS A 132 -4.44 16.10 -5.71
C HIS A 132 -5.16 16.49 -4.41
N ARG A 133 -5.66 15.51 -3.65
CA ARG A 133 -6.31 15.72 -2.36
C ARG A 133 -5.31 16.26 -1.32
N ALA A 134 -4.07 15.76 -1.30
CA ALA A 134 -3.03 16.28 -0.43
C ALA A 134 -2.77 17.77 -0.67
N LEU A 135 -2.66 18.17 -1.94
CA LEU A 135 -2.52 19.59 -2.32
C LEU A 135 -3.72 20.43 -1.90
N GLN A 136 -4.95 19.92 -2.01
CA GLN A 136 -6.16 20.65 -1.55
C GLN A 136 -6.11 20.87 -0.01
N ILE A 137 -5.70 19.87 0.77
CA ILE A 137 -5.56 20.00 2.22
C ILE A 137 -4.48 21.05 2.58
N LEU A 138 -3.34 21.04 1.86
CA LEU A 138 -2.30 22.05 2.03
C LEU A 138 -2.83 23.45 1.75
N LYS A 139 -3.48 23.65 0.60
CA LYS A 139 -4.08 24.93 0.22
C LYS A 139 -4.99 25.46 1.33
N THR A 140 -6.01 24.67 1.72
CA THR A 140 -6.95 25.06 2.77
C THR A 140 -6.23 25.39 4.09
N SER A 141 -5.23 24.59 4.47
CA SER A 141 -4.50 24.81 5.71
C SER A 141 -3.64 26.07 5.66
N TYR A 142 -3.04 26.40 4.52
CA TYR A 142 -2.27 27.64 4.33
C TYR A 142 -3.18 28.88 4.29
N GLU A 143 -4.35 28.80 3.66
CA GLU A 143 -5.37 29.86 3.66
C GLU A 143 -5.77 30.23 5.09
N GLU A 144 -6.09 29.24 5.90
CA GLU A 144 -6.53 29.43 7.30
C GLU A 144 -5.42 29.98 8.22
N LEU A 145 -4.15 29.74 7.85
CA LEU A 145 -2.98 30.28 8.57
C LEU A 145 -2.51 31.62 8.01
N GLY A 146 -3.09 32.12 6.90
CA GLY A 146 -2.73 33.40 6.27
C GLY A 146 -1.40 33.37 5.49
N TYR A 147 -0.94 32.20 5.04
CA TYR A 147 0.30 32.05 4.26
C TYR A 147 0.03 32.21 2.75
N THR A 148 -0.20 33.45 2.32
CA THR A 148 -0.61 33.80 0.94
C THR A 148 0.33 33.26 -0.13
N ASP A 149 1.64 33.38 0.06
CA ASP A 149 2.63 32.93 -0.92
C ASP A 149 2.56 31.40 -1.14
N LEU A 150 2.37 30.63 -0.04
CA LEU A 150 2.22 29.17 -0.09
C LEU A 150 0.89 28.75 -0.73
N VAL A 151 -0.16 29.54 -0.57
CA VAL A 151 -1.44 29.33 -1.26
C VAL A 151 -1.26 29.43 -2.77
N GLU A 152 -0.66 30.53 -3.26
CA GLU A 152 -0.41 30.74 -4.69
C GLU A 152 0.44 29.62 -5.31
N ASP A 153 1.50 29.20 -4.62
CA ASP A 153 2.35 28.11 -5.11
C ASP A 153 1.63 26.76 -5.11
N THR A 154 0.80 26.50 -4.09
CA THR A 154 -0.01 25.29 -4.04
C THR A 154 -1.07 25.28 -5.14
N GLU A 155 -1.68 26.41 -5.48
CA GLU A 155 -2.62 26.54 -6.61
C GLU A 155 -1.97 26.22 -7.95
N LYS A 156 -0.75 26.70 -8.19
CA LYS A 156 0.04 26.34 -9.39
C LYS A 156 0.26 24.81 -9.45
N LEU A 157 0.61 24.21 -8.31
CA LEU A 157 0.80 22.75 -8.24
C LEU A 157 -0.50 21.98 -8.49
N ILE A 158 -1.64 22.45 -7.98
CA ILE A 158 -2.96 21.83 -8.22
C ILE A 158 -3.30 21.87 -9.72
N ALA A 159 -3.04 23.00 -10.38
CA ALA A 159 -3.29 23.14 -11.82
C ALA A 159 -2.45 22.15 -12.66
N LEU A 160 -1.22 21.85 -12.23
CA LEU A 160 -0.32 20.90 -12.89
C LEU A 160 -0.63 19.43 -12.55
N ASN A 161 -1.40 19.18 -11.48
CA ASN A 161 -1.74 17.85 -10.98
C ASN A 161 -3.27 17.68 -10.91
N PRO A 162 -3.96 17.57 -12.05
CA PRO A 162 -5.41 17.40 -12.06
C PRO A 162 -5.81 16.09 -11.35
N PRO A 163 -7.04 16.03 -10.80
CA PRO A 163 -7.51 14.82 -10.13
C PRO A 163 -7.51 13.65 -11.12
N PRO A 164 -7.07 12.46 -10.69
CA PRO A 164 -7.11 11.28 -11.54
C PRO A 164 -8.57 10.95 -11.93
N PRO A 165 -8.81 10.49 -13.15
CA PRO A 165 -10.13 10.04 -13.55
C PRO A 165 -10.61 8.95 -12.56
N ASN A 166 -11.79 9.10 -11.98
CA ASN A 166 -12.38 8.23 -10.95
C ASN A 166 -11.81 8.37 -9.52
N SER A 167 -11.25 9.51 -9.15
CA SER A 167 -10.75 9.75 -7.78
C SER A 167 -11.82 9.67 -6.66
N GLY A 168 -13.09 9.61 -7.01
CA GLY A 168 -14.21 9.53 -6.06
C GLY A 168 -14.57 8.12 -5.56
N LYS A 169 -13.97 7.05 -6.07
CA LYS A 169 -14.32 5.66 -5.70
C LYS A 169 -13.06 4.83 -5.53
N THR A 170 -12.48 4.82 -4.34
CA THR A 170 -11.58 3.75 -3.91
C THR A 170 -12.42 2.47 -3.71
N ASN A 171 -12.87 1.88 -4.82
CA ASN A 171 -13.60 0.62 -4.74
C ASN A 171 -12.63 -0.47 -4.29
N GLY A 172 -12.87 -1.08 -3.14
CA GLY A 172 -12.20 -2.31 -2.71
C GLY A 172 -12.31 -3.48 -3.69
N SER A 173 -13.10 -3.31 -4.77
CA SER A 173 -13.29 -4.30 -5.83
C SER A 173 -12.05 -4.52 -6.72
N PHE A 174 -11.08 -3.59 -6.74
CA PHE A 174 -9.86 -3.77 -7.53
C PHE A 174 -9.07 -5.02 -7.12
N LEU A 175 -9.08 -5.37 -5.81
CA LEU A 175 -8.37 -6.54 -5.30
C LEU A 175 -9.09 -7.87 -5.57
N GLN A 176 -10.42 -7.82 -5.78
CA GLN A 176 -11.20 -9.03 -6.06
C GLN A 176 -10.99 -9.55 -7.49
N ASN A 177 -10.51 -8.69 -8.39
CA ASN A 177 -10.38 -8.99 -9.81
C ASN A 177 -8.94 -9.19 -10.30
N VAL A 178 -7.94 -9.14 -9.42
CA VAL A 178 -6.55 -9.47 -9.78
C VAL A 178 -6.37 -10.98 -9.63
N PRO A 179 -6.33 -11.76 -10.73
CA PRO A 179 -6.13 -13.20 -10.63
C PRO A 179 -4.78 -13.50 -10.00
N LEU A 180 -4.78 -14.41 -9.05
CA LEU A 180 -3.53 -15.02 -8.57
C LEU A 180 -2.89 -15.79 -9.74
N PRO A 181 -1.54 -15.85 -9.83
CA PRO A 181 -0.88 -16.73 -10.78
C PRO A 181 -1.42 -18.15 -10.63
N ASN A 182 -1.75 -18.80 -11.74
CA ASN A 182 -2.44 -20.10 -11.77
C ASN A 182 -1.68 -21.26 -11.12
N SER A 183 -0.43 -21.04 -10.70
CA SER A 183 0.41 -22.04 -10.01
C SER A 183 1.16 -21.38 -8.87
N LEU A 184 0.56 -21.34 -7.68
CA LEU A 184 1.27 -21.00 -6.46
C LEU A 184 1.89 -22.29 -5.90
N PRO A 185 3.22 -22.42 -5.84
CA PRO A 185 3.84 -23.54 -5.13
C PRO A 185 3.51 -23.45 -3.64
N LEU A 186 3.21 -24.60 -3.03
CA LEU A 186 2.92 -24.69 -1.60
C LEU A 186 4.23 -24.73 -0.79
N ILE A 187 4.31 -23.91 0.25
CA ILE A 187 5.37 -23.99 1.24
C ILE A 187 4.86 -24.83 2.40
N ILE A 188 5.34 -26.07 2.52
CA ILE A 188 5.03 -26.96 3.64
C ILE A 188 6.35 -27.27 4.36
N GLY A 189 6.39 -26.99 5.67
CA GLY A 189 7.54 -27.33 6.52
C GLY A 189 8.88 -26.72 6.12
N GLY A 190 8.86 -25.58 5.40
CA GLY A 190 10.08 -24.89 4.89
C GLY A 190 10.55 -25.40 3.53
N THR A 191 9.78 -26.24 2.84
CA THR A 191 10.07 -26.72 1.47
C THR A 191 9.04 -26.14 0.50
N ILE A 192 9.51 -25.62 -0.65
CA ILE A 192 8.64 -25.21 -1.75
C ILE A 192 8.36 -26.42 -2.63
N LEU A 193 7.11 -26.84 -2.72
CA LEU A 193 6.65 -27.84 -3.67
C LEU A 193 6.19 -27.14 -4.93
N SER A 194 6.91 -27.27 -6.04
CA SER A 194 6.41 -26.85 -7.34
C SER A 194 5.28 -27.79 -7.75
N GLY A 195 4.06 -27.23 -7.93
CA GLY A 195 2.97 -28.00 -8.49
C GLY A 195 3.35 -28.52 -9.87
N ALA A 196 3.44 -29.83 -10.03
CA ALA A 196 3.60 -30.44 -11.33
C ALA A 196 2.34 -30.15 -12.13
N THR A 197 2.47 -29.35 -13.19
CA THR A 197 1.44 -29.24 -14.23
C THR A 197 1.59 -30.45 -15.13
N ASN A 198 0.62 -31.35 -15.11
CA ASN A 198 0.31 -32.21 -16.24
C ASN A 198 -0.50 -31.42 -17.23
#